data_6950598ccdc1026a5c8300ced76a34fe
#
_entry.id   6950598ccdc1026a5c8300ced76a34fe
#
_cell.length_a   1.000
_cell.length_b   1.000
_cell.length_c   1.000
_cell.angle_alpha   90.00
_cell.angle_beta   90.00
_cell.angle_gamma   90.00
#
_symmetry.space_group_name_H-M   'P 1'
#
loop_
_entity.id
_entity.type
_entity.pdbx_description
1 polymer ?
#
loop_
_entity_poly.entity_id
_entity_poly.type
_entity_poly.pdbx_seq_one_letter_code
_entity_poly.pdbx_strand_id
1 'polypeptide(L)'
;MRILITGGAGCLGSNLVEDYLPQGREILVIDNFATGRPELLPAVPGLDVVSGSVADRDLVDAAFARFKPTHVIHSAAAYQNPSDWREDAATNVIGTINVVEAARRGAVKRFVYFQTALCYGRPERVPIPVDHPTRPFTSYGISKTAGEAYVALSDLSWVSLRLANVTGPRLAIGPIPTFYKRLKAGQKCFCTDTVRDFLDMSDFLELMQIVLREDAPTGIFNVSTGEGHTIAEVFDTVAAALGITPPQHVPVVPPGADDVPAVVLDPSRTEEVLGWRARLGFSQSIARMVRWYDAHGVSAIHSHLQPQAAARS
;
A
#
# COMPACT_ATOMS: atom_id res chain seq x y z
N MET A 1 -19.00 0.81 -14.78
CA MET A 1 -18.37 -0.02 -13.72
C MET A 1 -18.62 0.65 -12.39
N ARG A 2 -19.18 -0.06 -11.41
CA ARG A 2 -19.39 0.45 -10.04
C ARG A 2 -18.35 -0.18 -9.14
N ILE A 3 -17.45 0.64 -8.59
CA ILE A 3 -16.29 0.18 -7.82
C ILE A 3 -16.44 0.61 -6.37
N LEU A 4 -16.41 -0.35 -5.44
CA LEU A 4 -16.29 -0.06 -4.02
C LEU A 4 -14.80 -0.13 -3.63
N ILE A 5 -14.27 0.95 -3.03
CA ILE A 5 -12.90 1.04 -2.57
C ILE A 5 -12.91 1.23 -1.05
N THR A 6 -12.46 0.25 -0.29
CA THR A 6 -12.23 0.43 1.14
C THR A 6 -10.86 1.06 1.37
N GLY A 7 -10.72 1.96 2.33
CA GLY A 7 -9.49 2.72 2.51
C GLY A 7 -9.23 3.73 1.37
N GLY A 8 -10.32 4.23 0.76
CA GLY A 8 -10.25 5.08 -0.43
C GLY A 8 -9.69 6.48 -0.18
N ALA A 9 -9.62 6.94 1.07
CA ALA A 9 -9.00 8.21 1.45
C ALA A 9 -7.50 8.07 1.81
N GLY A 10 -6.95 6.86 1.79
CA GLY A 10 -5.53 6.59 1.94
C GLY A 10 -4.72 6.89 0.68
N CYS A 11 -3.40 6.66 0.75
CA CYS A 11 -2.49 6.94 -0.38
C CYS A 11 -2.90 6.20 -1.66
N LEU A 12 -3.00 4.87 -1.62
CA LEU A 12 -3.36 4.08 -2.81
C LEU A 12 -4.79 4.35 -3.27
N GLY A 13 -5.74 4.34 -2.31
CA GLY A 13 -7.15 4.51 -2.62
C GLY A 13 -7.48 5.86 -3.28
N SER A 14 -6.92 6.96 -2.76
CA SER A 14 -7.18 8.29 -3.33
C SER A 14 -6.55 8.51 -4.71
N ASN A 15 -5.41 7.87 -5.00
CA ASN A 15 -4.85 7.86 -6.36
C ASN A 15 -5.73 7.06 -7.33
N LEU A 16 -6.31 5.93 -6.88
CA LEU A 16 -7.26 5.16 -7.68
C LEU A 16 -8.56 5.95 -7.95
N VAL A 17 -9.08 6.64 -6.94
CA VAL A 17 -10.27 7.51 -7.10
C VAL A 17 -9.99 8.57 -8.15
N GLU A 18 -8.84 9.26 -8.05
CA GLU A 18 -8.44 10.30 -9.02
C GLU A 18 -8.26 9.76 -10.44
N ASP A 19 -7.70 8.55 -10.58
CA ASP A 19 -7.53 7.91 -11.90
C ASP A 19 -8.87 7.46 -12.52
N TYR A 20 -9.79 6.98 -11.68
CA TYR A 20 -11.00 6.31 -12.18
C TYR A 20 -12.18 7.24 -12.46
N LEU A 21 -12.33 8.33 -11.71
CA LEU A 21 -13.44 9.27 -11.89
C LEU A 21 -13.50 9.86 -13.30
N PRO A 22 -12.38 10.34 -13.91
CA PRO A 22 -12.41 10.85 -15.27
C PRO A 22 -12.76 9.80 -16.33
N GLN A 23 -12.64 8.51 -15.99
CA GLN A 23 -13.00 7.39 -16.87
C GLN A 23 -14.51 7.05 -16.80
N GLY A 24 -15.31 7.85 -16.09
CA GLY A 24 -16.76 7.65 -15.96
C GLY A 24 -17.14 6.46 -15.07
N ARG A 25 -16.26 6.05 -14.16
CA ARG A 25 -16.56 5.00 -13.17
C ARG A 25 -17.32 5.60 -11.98
N GLU A 26 -18.33 4.88 -11.49
CA GLU A 26 -19.01 5.21 -10.25
C GLU A 26 -18.24 4.58 -9.10
N ILE A 27 -17.94 5.37 -8.06
CA ILE A 27 -17.10 4.95 -6.96
C ILE A 27 -17.82 5.16 -5.63
N LEU A 28 -17.80 4.14 -4.78
CA LEU A 28 -18.11 4.26 -3.36
C LEU A 28 -16.85 4.01 -2.55
N VAL A 29 -16.49 4.97 -1.71
CA VAL A 29 -15.41 4.83 -0.73
C VAL A 29 -16.00 4.49 0.63
N ILE A 30 -15.41 3.51 1.33
CA ILE A 30 -15.57 3.29 2.79
C ILE A 30 -14.23 3.60 3.43
N ASP A 31 -14.19 4.57 4.36
CA ASP A 31 -12.97 4.94 5.08
C ASP A 31 -13.31 5.44 6.49
N ASN A 32 -12.54 5.03 7.50
CA ASN A 32 -12.72 5.52 8.88
C ASN A 32 -11.85 6.75 9.18
N PHE A 33 -11.06 7.19 8.20
CA PHE A 33 -10.15 8.33 8.26
C PHE A 33 -9.09 8.26 9.38
N ALA A 34 -8.76 7.05 9.84
CA ALA A 34 -7.69 6.87 10.83
C ALA A 34 -6.32 7.32 10.27
N THR A 35 -6.06 7.05 9.00
CA THR A 35 -4.87 7.52 8.24
C THR A 35 -5.25 8.25 6.97
N GLY A 36 -6.41 7.93 6.41
CA GLY A 36 -6.99 8.59 5.26
C GLY A 36 -7.40 10.02 5.57
N ARG A 37 -7.48 10.86 4.55
CA ARG A 37 -7.81 12.27 4.68
C ARG A 37 -8.98 12.63 3.79
N PRO A 38 -10.10 13.13 4.35
CA PRO A 38 -11.30 13.47 3.58
C PRO A 38 -11.02 14.45 2.42
N GLU A 39 -10.10 15.40 2.63
CA GLU A 39 -9.73 16.40 1.64
C GLU A 39 -9.03 15.85 0.40
N LEU A 40 -8.60 14.58 0.41
CA LEU A 40 -8.05 13.89 -0.75
C LEU A 40 -9.16 13.36 -1.68
N LEU A 41 -10.40 13.36 -1.24
CA LEU A 41 -11.54 12.88 -2.01
C LEU A 41 -12.34 14.08 -2.54
N PRO A 42 -12.44 14.26 -3.87
CA PRO A 42 -13.18 15.39 -4.43
C PRO A 42 -14.68 15.23 -4.23
N ALA A 43 -15.37 16.33 -3.94
CA ALA A 43 -16.85 16.36 -3.89
C ALA A 43 -17.42 16.53 -5.31
N VAL A 44 -17.50 15.46 -6.06
CA VAL A 44 -17.94 15.45 -7.46
C VAL A 44 -18.97 14.34 -7.71
N PRO A 45 -19.83 14.49 -8.73
CA PRO A 45 -20.72 13.42 -9.16
C PRO A 45 -19.93 12.14 -9.50
N GLY A 46 -20.48 10.99 -9.13
CA GLY A 46 -19.85 9.68 -9.37
C GLY A 46 -18.96 9.20 -8.21
N LEU A 47 -18.77 10.00 -7.17
CA LEU A 47 -18.09 9.60 -5.93
C LEU A 47 -19.03 9.74 -4.72
N ASP A 48 -19.31 8.61 -4.08
CA ASP A 48 -19.96 8.53 -2.78
C ASP A 48 -18.91 8.18 -1.70
N VAL A 49 -19.07 8.73 -0.51
CA VAL A 49 -18.19 8.43 0.62
C VAL A 49 -19.02 8.02 1.83
N VAL A 50 -18.65 6.89 2.43
CA VAL A 50 -19.20 6.39 3.69
C VAL A 50 -18.09 6.45 4.74
N SER A 51 -18.29 7.27 5.76
CA SER A 51 -17.38 7.34 6.91
C SER A 51 -17.69 6.22 7.89
N GLY A 52 -16.71 5.35 8.11
CA GLY A 52 -16.79 4.24 9.06
C GLY A 52 -15.80 3.12 8.79
N SER A 53 -15.77 2.17 9.72
CA SER A 53 -14.84 1.04 9.69
C SER A 53 -15.41 -0.14 8.91
N VAL A 54 -14.55 -0.83 8.15
CA VAL A 54 -14.89 -2.12 7.54
C VAL A 54 -15.14 -3.22 8.59
N ALA A 55 -14.70 -3.02 9.84
CA ALA A 55 -15.01 -3.91 10.96
C ALA A 55 -16.49 -3.84 11.38
N ASP A 56 -17.21 -2.78 11.03
CA ASP A 56 -18.63 -2.64 11.22
C ASP A 56 -19.39 -3.37 10.10
N ARG A 57 -19.92 -4.54 10.43
CA ARG A 57 -20.65 -5.40 9.48
C ARG A 57 -21.89 -4.72 8.91
N ASP A 58 -22.66 -4.07 9.76
CA ASP A 58 -23.94 -3.47 9.34
C ASP A 58 -23.69 -2.30 8.39
N LEU A 59 -22.65 -1.50 8.64
CA LEU A 59 -22.20 -0.43 7.74
C LEU A 59 -21.79 -0.99 6.37
N VAL A 60 -20.99 -2.06 6.35
CA VAL A 60 -20.54 -2.70 5.10
C VAL A 60 -21.74 -3.25 4.35
N ASP A 61 -22.65 -3.97 5.01
CA ASP A 61 -23.84 -4.56 4.41
C ASP A 61 -24.77 -3.47 3.82
N ALA A 62 -24.99 -2.38 4.54
CA ALA A 62 -25.77 -1.24 4.05
C ALA A 62 -25.13 -0.56 2.82
N ALA A 63 -23.81 -0.39 2.83
CA ALA A 63 -23.07 0.17 1.71
C ALA A 63 -23.20 -0.69 0.45
N PHE A 64 -23.04 -2.01 0.57
CA PHE A 64 -23.21 -2.95 -0.54
C PHE A 64 -24.65 -2.99 -1.07
N ALA A 65 -25.65 -3.03 -0.18
CA ALA A 65 -27.06 -3.06 -0.56
C ALA A 65 -27.46 -1.81 -1.34
N ARG A 66 -26.99 -0.62 -0.91
CA ARG A 66 -27.26 0.66 -1.54
C ARG A 66 -26.53 0.82 -2.88
N PHE A 67 -25.23 0.60 -2.89
CA PHE A 67 -24.37 0.89 -4.04
C PHE A 67 -24.37 -0.22 -5.07
N LYS A 68 -24.54 -1.49 -4.66
CA LYS A 68 -24.49 -2.70 -5.50
C LYS A 68 -23.22 -2.72 -6.36
N PRO A 69 -22.03 -2.76 -5.77
CA PRO A 69 -20.77 -2.71 -6.51
C PRO A 69 -20.64 -3.92 -7.44
N THR A 70 -20.06 -3.70 -8.61
CA THR A 70 -19.64 -4.77 -9.52
C THR A 70 -18.20 -5.21 -9.26
N HIS A 71 -17.39 -4.31 -8.72
CA HIS A 71 -15.98 -4.52 -8.43
C HIS A 71 -15.67 -4.01 -7.02
N VAL A 72 -14.76 -4.69 -6.34
CA VAL A 72 -14.28 -4.30 -5.01
C VAL A 72 -12.76 -4.21 -5.04
N ILE A 73 -12.23 -3.11 -4.50
CA ILE A 73 -10.81 -2.93 -4.19
C ILE A 73 -10.71 -2.81 -2.67
N HIS A 74 -10.18 -3.84 -2.02
CA HIS A 74 -10.04 -3.87 -0.57
C HIS A 74 -8.65 -3.41 -0.17
N SER A 75 -8.52 -2.09 0.09
CA SER A 75 -7.29 -1.39 0.44
C SER A 75 -7.25 -0.95 1.91
N ALA A 76 -8.39 -0.99 2.62
CA ALA A 76 -8.43 -0.65 4.06
C ALA A 76 -7.49 -1.55 4.85
N ALA A 77 -6.69 -0.93 5.72
CA ALA A 77 -5.79 -1.64 6.62
C ALA A 77 -5.45 -0.78 7.85
N ALA A 78 -5.38 -1.42 9.01
CA ALA A 78 -4.76 -0.87 10.20
C ALA A 78 -3.28 -1.24 10.20
N TYR A 79 -2.40 -0.26 10.51
CA TYR A 79 -0.94 -0.44 10.53
C TYR A 79 -0.21 0.65 11.33
N GLN A 80 -0.92 1.64 11.89
CA GLN A 80 -0.30 2.81 12.53
C GLN A 80 0.36 2.50 13.86
N ASN A 81 -0.22 1.59 14.63
CA ASN A 81 0.25 1.25 15.96
C ASN A 81 0.62 -0.23 16.02
N PRO A 82 1.91 -0.58 15.92
CA PRO A 82 2.37 -1.98 15.91
C PRO A 82 2.05 -2.73 17.21
N SER A 83 1.65 -2.02 18.28
CA SER A 83 1.24 -2.62 19.57
C SER A 83 -0.28 -2.82 19.67
N ASP A 84 -1.08 -2.28 18.77
CA ASP A 84 -2.53 -2.44 18.76
C ASP A 84 -2.98 -3.62 17.89
N TRP A 85 -2.70 -4.81 18.40
CA TRP A 85 -3.07 -6.05 17.72
C TRP A 85 -4.59 -6.22 17.56
N ARG A 86 -5.37 -5.58 18.43
CA ARG A 86 -6.85 -5.64 18.36
C ARG A 86 -7.37 -4.87 17.17
N GLU A 87 -6.84 -3.67 16.93
CA GLU A 87 -7.20 -2.88 15.76
C GLU A 87 -6.74 -3.55 14.47
N ASP A 88 -5.52 -4.13 14.44
CA ASP A 88 -5.05 -4.93 13.31
C ASP A 88 -5.99 -6.10 13.01
N ALA A 89 -6.40 -6.85 14.04
CA ALA A 89 -7.32 -7.98 13.88
C ALA A 89 -8.72 -7.52 13.46
N ALA A 90 -9.24 -6.46 14.08
CA ALA A 90 -10.57 -5.93 13.77
C ALA A 90 -10.65 -5.43 12.32
N THR A 91 -9.70 -4.62 11.88
CA THR A 91 -9.71 -4.04 10.54
C THR A 91 -9.25 -5.02 9.48
N ASN A 92 -8.09 -5.68 9.68
CA ASN A 92 -7.45 -6.47 8.62
C ASN A 92 -8.02 -7.89 8.50
N VAL A 93 -8.62 -8.45 9.56
CA VAL A 93 -9.21 -9.80 9.55
C VAL A 93 -10.72 -9.72 9.51
N ILE A 94 -11.37 -9.18 10.55
CA ILE A 94 -12.84 -9.12 10.63
C ILE A 94 -13.39 -8.22 9.52
N GLY A 95 -12.75 -7.06 9.29
CA GLY A 95 -13.12 -6.17 8.20
C GLY A 95 -13.02 -6.84 6.83
N THR A 96 -11.95 -7.61 6.58
CA THR A 96 -11.83 -8.39 5.33
C THR A 96 -12.95 -9.43 5.20
N ILE A 97 -13.28 -10.16 6.27
CA ILE A 97 -14.40 -11.13 6.28
C ILE A 97 -15.71 -10.43 5.92
N ASN A 98 -16.03 -9.29 6.57
CA ASN A 98 -17.25 -8.54 6.30
C ASN A 98 -17.35 -8.13 4.82
N VAL A 99 -16.27 -7.59 4.25
CA VAL A 99 -16.23 -7.15 2.84
C VAL A 99 -16.35 -8.34 1.88
N VAL A 100 -15.67 -9.45 2.16
CA VAL A 100 -15.75 -10.70 1.37
C VAL A 100 -17.16 -11.28 1.39
N GLU A 101 -17.77 -11.40 2.57
CA GLU A 101 -19.14 -11.92 2.69
C GLU A 101 -20.17 -11.02 1.97
N ALA A 102 -20.04 -9.69 2.10
CA ALA A 102 -20.91 -8.77 1.39
C ALA A 102 -20.70 -8.84 -0.13
N ALA A 103 -19.45 -8.98 -0.59
CA ALA A 103 -19.13 -9.14 -2.00
C ALA A 103 -19.72 -10.43 -2.60
N ARG A 104 -19.65 -11.53 -1.86
CA ARG A 104 -20.29 -12.82 -2.26
C ARG A 104 -21.79 -12.68 -2.39
N ARG A 105 -22.48 -12.11 -1.39
CA ARG A 105 -23.94 -11.87 -1.44
C ARG A 105 -24.33 -10.92 -2.57
N GLY A 106 -23.50 -9.94 -2.87
CA GLY A 106 -23.71 -8.95 -3.94
C GLY A 106 -23.35 -9.44 -5.34
N ALA A 107 -22.89 -10.69 -5.50
CA ALA A 107 -22.41 -11.27 -6.75
C ALA A 107 -21.38 -10.35 -7.47
N VAL A 108 -20.41 -9.87 -6.71
CA VAL A 108 -19.30 -9.03 -7.22
C VAL A 108 -18.52 -9.81 -8.26
N LYS A 109 -18.26 -9.17 -9.40
CA LYS A 109 -17.59 -9.79 -10.54
C LYS A 109 -16.07 -9.86 -10.38
N ARG A 110 -15.49 -8.92 -9.62
CA ARG A 110 -14.05 -8.86 -9.38
C ARG A 110 -13.72 -8.32 -8.00
N PHE A 111 -12.84 -9.01 -7.28
CA PHE A 111 -12.38 -8.64 -5.94
C PHE A 111 -10.85 -8.51 -5.95
N VAL A 112 -10.33 -7.32 -5.65
CA VAL A 112 -8.89 -7.06 -5.57
C VAL A 112 -8.52 -6.78 -4.11
N TYR A 113 -7.59 -7.58 -3.58
CA TYR A 113 -7.07 -7.45 -2.22
C TYR A 113 -5.65 -6.88 -2.24
N PHE A 114 -5.40 -5.82 -1.49
CA PHE A 114 -4.04 -5.30 -1.32
C PHE A 114 -3.39 -5.99 -0.13
N GLN A 115 -2.39 -6.80 -0.43
CA GLN A 115 -1.57 -7.52 0.53
C GLN A 115 -0.22 -6.80 0.65
N THR A 116 0.51 -7.07 1.71
CA THR A 116 1.85 -6.53 1.97
C THR A 116 2.94 -7.58 1.71
N ALA A 117 4.14 -7.13 1.29
CA ALA A 117 5.33 -7.97 1.24
C ALA A 117 5.74 -8.53 2.62
N LEU A 118 5.29 -7.91 3.72
CA LEU A 118 5.56 -8.40 5.08
C LEU A 118 4.89 -9.74 5.41
N CYS A 119 3.99 -10.25 4.55
CA CYS A 119 3.45 -11.60 4.67
C CYS A 119 4.55 -12.67 4.58
N TYR A 120 5.64 -12.41 3.89
CA TYR A 120 6.76 -13.36 3.75
C TYR A 120 7.63 -13.46 5.02
N GLY A 121 7.58 -12.44 5.88
CA GLY A 121 8.44 -12.38 7.06
C GLY A 121 9.90 -12.15 6.71
N ARG A 122 10.80 -12.97 7.28
CA ARG A 122 12.24 -12.97 6.96
C ARG A 122 12.49 -13.96 5.82
N PRO A 123 12.70 -13.48 4.59
CA PRO A 123 12.80 -14.36 3.44
C PRO A 123 14.13 -15.14 3.43
N GLU A 124 14.10 -16.37 2.92
CA GLU A 124 15.27 -17.22 2.75
C GLU A 124 16.08 -16.84 1.50
N ARG A 125 15.46 -16.16 0.54
CA ARG A 125 16.09 -15.66 -0.70
C ARG A 125 15.45 -14.34 -1.16
N VAL A 126 16.25 -13.53 -1.85
CA VAL A 126 15.86 -12.23 -2.43
C VAL A 126 16.39 -12.19 -3.87
N PRO A 127 15.60 -11.81 -4.89
CA PRO A 127 14.18 -11.44 -4.81
C PRO A 127 13.27 -12.57 -4.33
N ILE A 128 12.19 -12.20 -3.62
CA ILE A 128 11.26 -13.14 -2.97
C ILE A 128 10.24 -13.62 -4.01
N PRO A 129 10.23 -14.90 -4.38
CA PRO A 129 9.25 -15.39 -5.35
C PRO A 129 7.86 -15.52 -4.74
N VAL A 130 6.83 -15.53 -5.58
CA VAL A 130 5.44 -15.53 -5.13
C VAL A 130 5.04 -16.79 -4.36
N ASP A 131 5.71 -17.91 -4.63
CA ASP A 131 5.51 -19.22 -3.98
C ASP A 131 6.33 -19.39 -2.69
N HIS A 132 7.14 -18.38 -2.29
CA HIS A 132 7.85 -18.40 -1.01
C HIS A 132 6.85 -18.53 0.15
N PRO A 133 7.11 -19.39 1.15
CA PRO A 133 6.23 -19.54 2.31
C PRO A 133 5.97 -18.21 3.02
N THR A 134 4.71 -17.98 3.40
CA THR A 134 4.35 -16.84 4.24
C THR A 134 4.63 -17.17 5.70
N ARG A 135 5.49 -16.37 6.36
CA ARG A 135 5.89 -16.51 7.77
C ARG A 135 5.94 -15.13 8.45
N PRO A 136 4.81 -14.41 8.48
CA PRO A 136 4.78 -13.08 9.07
C PRO A 136 5.06 -13.14 10.57
N PHE A 137 5.77 -12.15 11.11
CA PHE A 137 6.12 -12.06 12.53
C PHE A 137 5.74 -10.71 13.17
N THR A 138 5.13 -9.81 12.39
CA THR A 138 4.52 -8.57 12.88
C THR A 138 3.01 -8.71 12.92
N SER A 139 2.32 -8.03 13.85
CA SER A 139 0.85 -8.07 13.95
C SER A 139 0.19 -7.68 12.62
N TYR A 140 0.68 -6.63 11.98
CA TYR A 140 0.23 -6.22 10.67
C TYR A 140 0.39 -7.32 9.61
N GLY A 141 1.60 -7.91 9.50
CA GLY A 141 1.84 -8.99 8.53
C GLY A 141 0.95 -10.22 8.79
N ILE A 142 0.77 -10.60 10.06
CA ILE A 142 -0.08 -11.72 10.48
C ILE A 142 -1.53 -11.46 10.08
N SER A 143 -2.08 -10.31 10.45
CA SER A 143 -3.48 -9.96 10.20
C SER A 143 -3.79 -9.82 8.70
N LYS A 144 -2.88 -9.21 7.92
CA LYS A 144 -3.01 -9.12 6.46
C LYS A 144 -2.94 -10.50 5.79
N THR A 145 -2.08 -11.40 6.30
CA THR A 145 -1.98 -12.77 5.77
C THR A 145 -3.25 -13.59 6.09
N ALA A 146 -3.82 -13.41 7.27
CA ALA A 146 -5.11 -14.02 7.60
C ALA A 146 -6.22 -13.48 6.68
N GLY A 147 -6.27 -12.18 6.42
CA GLY A 147 -7.21 -11.58 5.47
C GLY A 147 -7.08 -12.18 4.06
N GLU A 148 -5.85 -12.33 3.53
CA GLU A 148 -5.60 -12.98 2.23
C GLU A 148 -6.15 -14.42 2.21
N ALA A 149 -5.97 -15.16 3.31
CA ALA A 149 -6.48 -16.53 3.41
C ALA A 149 -8.02 -16.57 3.35
N TYR A 150 -8.73 -15.63 4.00
CA TYR A 150 -10.18 -15.54 3.89
C TYR A 150 -10.65 -15.14 2.49
N VAL A 151 -9.93 -14.28 1.79
CA VAL A 151 -10.20 -13.98 0.38
C VAL A 151 -10.04 -15.23 -0.47
N ALA A 152 -8.99 -16.02 -0.24
CA ALA A 152 -8.72 -17.26 -0.98
C ALA A 152 -9.74 -18.38 -0.69
N LEU A 153 -10.37 -18.38 0.48
CA LEU A 153 -11.48 -19.30 0.81
C LEU A 153 -12.79 -18.95 0.09
N SER A 154 -12.89 -17.75 -0.47
CA SER A 154 -14.10 -17.32 -1.16
C SER A 154 -14.18 -17.90 -2.58
N ASP A 155 -15.41 -18.00 -3.10
CA ASP A 155 -15.71 -18.34 -4.49
C ASP A 155 -15.73 -17.13 -5.44
N LEU A 156 -15.22 -16.00 -4.99
CA LEU A 156 -15.11 -14.78 -5.79
C LEU A 156 -14.04 -14.91 -6.88
N SER A 157 -14.20 -14.17 -7.96
CA SER A 157 -13.10 -13.90 -8.90
C SER A 157 -12.13 -12.90 -8.26
N TRP A 158 -11.14 -13.40 -7.52
CA TRP A 158 -10.26 -12.57 -6.71
C TRP A 158 -8.81 -12.51 -7.22
N VAL A 159 -8.17 -11.40 -6.90
CA VAL A 159 -6.72 -11.18 -7.04
C VAL A 159 -6.16 -10.63 -5.74
N SER A 160 -5.08 -11.21 -5.24
CA SER A 160 -4.27 -10.65 -4.17
C SER A 160 -2.98 -10.08 -4.73
N LEU A 161 -2.73 -8.80 -4.47
CA LEU A 161 -1.53 -8.08 -4.89
C LEU A 161 -0.61 -7.91 -3.69
N ARG A 162 0.49 -8.68 -3.63
CA ARG A 162 1.54 -8.52 -2.63
C ARG A 162 2.45 -7.38 -3.06
N LEU A 163 2.24 -6.22 -2.45
CA LEU A 163 2.85 -4.97 -2.89
C LEU A 163 4.22 -4.76 -2.27
N ALA A 164 5.18 -4.33 -3.08
CA ALA A 164 6.37 -3.61 -2.63
C ALA A 164 5.99 -2.19 -2.15
N ASN A 165 6.97 -1.29 -1.98
CA ASN A 165 6.67 0.08 -1.55
C ASN A 165 6.18 0.91 -2.73
N VAL A 166 4.87 1.03 -2.88
CA VAL A 166 4.30 1.90 -3.91
C VAL A 166 4.53 3.35 -3.54
N THR A 167 5.20 4.10 -4.40
CA THR A 167 5.66 5.46 -4.19
C THR A 167 4.98 6.42 -5.17
N GLY A 168 4.53 7.56 -4.66
CA GLY A 168 3.86 8.56 -5.50
C GLY A 168 3.12 9.61 -4.69
N PRO A 169 2.22 10.36 -5.34
CA PRO A 169 1.41 11.39 -4.71
C PRO A 169 0.78 10.89 -3.39
N ARG A 170 0.71 11.76 -2.40
CA ARG A 170 0.05 11.53 -1.08
C ARG A 170 0.72 10.48 -0.17
N LEU A 171 1.87 9.91 -0.58
CA LEU A 171 2.59 9.00 0.31
C LEU A 171 3.09 9.74 1.55
N ALA A 172 2.72 9.24 2.74
CA ALA A 172 3.08 9.83 4.02
C ALA A 172 3.70 8.79 4.97
N ILE A 173 4.24 7.70 4.42
CA ILE A 173 4.89 6.63 5.19
C ILE A 173 6.24 6.28 4.57
N GLY A 174 7.20 5.90 5.42
CA GLY A 174 8.50 5.38 5.00
C GLY A 174 9.60 6.44 4.82
N PRO A 175 10.74 6.04 4.23
CA PRO A 175 11.94 6.85 4.22
C PRO A 175 11.83 8.12 3.36
N ILE A 176 11.17 8.04 2.20
CA ILE A 176 11.15 9.14 1.23
C ILE A 176 10.51 10.40 1.82
N PRO A 177 9.25 10.40 2.34
CA PRO A 177 8.68 11.59 2.95
C PRO A 177 9.44 12.04 4.20
N THR A 178 10.05 11.09 4.95
CA THR A 178 10.86 11.40 6.13
C THR A 178 12.10 12.18 5.74
N PHE A 179 12.87 11.73 4.73
CA PHE A 179 14.06 12.42 4.26
C PHE A 179 13.71 13.76 3.62
N TYR A 180 12.66 13.81 2.80
CA TYR A 180 12.19 15.06 2.24
C TYR A 180 11.95 16.13 3.33
N LYS A 181 11.16 15.81 4.36
CA LYS A 181 10.86 16.76 5.44
C LYS A 181 12.11 17.18 6.22
N ARG A 182 12.95 16.21 6.61
CA ARG A 182 14.16 16.47 7.41
C ARG A 182 15.17 17.30 6.64
N LEU A 183 15.42 16.98 5.36
CA LEU A 183 16.35 17.73 4.52
C LEU A 183 15.87 19.16 4.28
N LYS A 184 14.59 19.36 3.96
CA LYS A 184 14.00 20.72 3.82
C LYS A 184 14.08 21.55 5.10
N ALA A 185 14.01 20.89 6.26
CA ALA A 185 14.12 21.55 7.57
C ALA A 185 15.57 21.65 8.11
N GLY A 186 16.58 21.21 7.35
CA GLY A 186 17.98 21.19 7.81
C GLY A 186 18.23 20.27 9.00
N GLN A 187 17.39 19.25 9.20
CA GLN A 187 17.48 18.30 10.32
C GLN A 187 18.41 17.14 10.00
N LYS A 188 19.04 16.58 11.04
CA LYS A 188 19.89 15.39 10.91
C LYS A 188 19.08 14.19 10.45
N CYS A 189 19.65 13.42 9.51
CA CYS A 189 19.13 12.15 9.03
C CYS A 189 19.99 10.99 9.51
N PHE A 190 19.42 9.80 9.50
CA PHE A 190 20.12 8.53 9.60
C PHE A 190 19.42 7.54 8.67
N CYS A 191 20.15 6.52 8.23
CA CYS A 191 19.63 5.44 7.40
C CYS A 191 19.62 4.14 8.19
N THR A 192 18.64 3.27 7.96
CA THR A 192 18.70 1.88 8.43
C THR A 192 19.46 1.03 7.42
N ASP A 193 20.19 0.02 7.88
CA ASP A 193 20.86 -0.94 7.01
C ASP A 193 19.84 -1.95 6.46
N THR A 194 19.00 -1.46 5.56
CA THR A 194 17.93 -2.26 4.94
C THR A 194 17.79 -1.94 3.46
N VAL A 195 17.27 -2.93 2.71
CA VAL A 195 17.02 -2.85 1.27
C VAL A 195 15.53 -2.96 1.00
N ARG A 196 15.00 -2.09 0.15
CA ARG A 196 13.59 -2.03 -0.22
C ARG A 196 13.43 -1.88 -1.73
N ASP A 197 12.31 -2.37 -2.23
CA ASP A 197 11.85 -2.21 -3.60
C ASP A 197 10.79 -1.10 -3.64
N PHE A 198 10.91 -0.18 -4.61
CA PHE A 198 10.08 1.01 -4.74
C PHE A 198 9.41 1.06 -6.11
N LEU A 199 8.10 0.88 -6.13
CA LEU A 199 7.28 0.88 -7.32
C LEU A 199 6.60 2.26 -7.51
N ASP A 200 6.66 2.83 -8.71
CA ASP A 200 5.97 4.09 -8.99
C ASP A 200 4.44 3.92 -9.02
N MET A 201 3.72 4.92 -8.52
CA MET A 201 2.26 4.95 -8.51
C MET A 201 1.67 4.82 -9.91
N SER A 202 2.30 5.40 -10.95
CA SER A 202 1.76 5.30 -12.31
C SER A 202 1.83 3.87 -12.86
N ASP A 203 2.90 3.13 -12.56
CA ASP A 203 2.99 1.71 -12.93
C ASP A 203 1.98 0.87 -12.16
N PHE A 204 1.76 1.17 -10.87
CA PHE A 204 0.72 0.53 -10.07
C PHE A 204 -0.68 0.80 -10.65
N LEU A 205 -1.01 2.04 -11.04
CA LEU A 205 -2.30 2.37 -11.64
C LEU A 205 -2.49 1.65 -12.99
N GLU A 206 -1.45 1.51 -13.81
CA GLU A 206 -1.50 0.72 -15.05
C GLU A 206 -1.84 -0.75 -14.76
N LEU A 207 -1.19 -1.37 -13.76
CA LEU A 207 -1.54 -2.73 -13.32
C LEU A 207 -3.01 -2.84 -12.89
N MET A 208 -3.50 -1.87 -12.14
CA MET A 208 -4.88 -1.88 -11.65
C MET A 208 -5.92 -1.85 -12.79
N GLN A 209 -5.61 -1.24 -13.94
CA GLN A 209 -6.49 -1.31 -15.13
C GLN A 209 -6.57 -2.75 -15.68
N ILE A 210 -5.48 -3.51 -15.57
CA ILE A 210 -5.42 -4.90 -16.03
C ILE A 210 -6.19 -5.81 -15.08
N VAL A 211 -5.89 -5.75 -13.78
CA VAL A 211 -6.45 -6.69 -12.80
C VAL A 211 -7.94 -6.47 -12.53
N LEU A 212 -8.49 -5.31 -12.84
CA LEU A 212 -9.93 -5.03 -12.73
C LEU A 212 -10.75 -5.60 -13.89
N ARG A 213 -10.14 -6.08 -14.94
CA ARG A 213 -10.89 -6.72 -16.03
C ARG A 213 -11.50 -8.02 -15.54
N GLU A 214 -12.74 -8.30 -15.94
CA GLU A 214 -13.46 -9.54 -15.55
C GLU A 214 -12.78 -10.81 -16.08
N ASP A 215 -12.08 -10.69 -17.23
CA ASP A 215 -11.33 -11.78 -17.88
C ASP A 215 -9.87 -11.90 -17.43
N ALA A 216 -9.38 -10.99 -16.58
CA ALA A 216 -8.00 -11.06 -16.10
C ALA A 216 -7.78 -12.29 -15.20
N PRO A 217 -6.58 -12.89 -15.24
CA PRO A 217 -6.22 -14.02 -14.36
C PRO A 217 -6.47 -13.73 -12.88
N THR A 218 -6.83 -14.77 -12.13
CA THR A 218 -7.03 -14.74 -10.68
C THR A 218 -5.80 -15.28 -9.95
N GLY A 219 -5.71 -15.04 -8.64
CA GLY A 219 -4.67 -15.58 -7.79
C GLY A 219 -3.79 -14.53 -7.13
N ILE A 220 -2.59 -14.93 -6.74
CA ILE A 220 -1.62 -14.11 -6.00
C ILE A 220 -0.52 -13.63 -6.93
N PHE A 221 -0.20 -12.34 -6.85
CA PHE A 221 0.84 -11.70 -7.66
C PHE A 221 1.74 -10.80 -6.81
N ASN A 222 3.05 -10.94 -6.97
CA ASN A 222 4.01 -9.96 -6.45
C ASN A 222 4.01 -8.72 -7.36
N VAL A 223 3.89 -7.56 -6.75
CA VAL A 223 3.81 -6.28 -7.47
C VAL A 223 4.98 -5.40 -7.05
N SER A 224 5.99 -5.34 -7.90
CA SER A 224 7.30 -4.79 -7.58
C SER A 224 8.06 -4.45 -8.85
N THR A 225 9.24 -3.84 -8.68
CA THR A 225 10.20 -3.65 -9.76
C THR A 225 11.16 -4.83 -9.90
N GLY A 226 11.37 -5.61 -8.83
CA GLY A 226 12.43 -6.61 -8.73
C GLY A 226 13.80 -6.03 -8.39
N GLU A 227 13.90 -4.70 -8.21
CA GLU A 227 15.14 -3.99 -7.92
C GLU A 227 15.15 -3.52 -6.46
N GLY A 228 16.23 -3.83 -5.74
CA GLY A 228 16.43 -3.43 -4.35
C GLY A 228 17.30 -2.20 -4.23
N HIS A 229 16.87 -1.24 -3.38
CA HIS A 229 17.65 -0.04 -3.06
C HIS A 229 17.87 0.06 -1.57
N THR A 230 19.09 0.35 -1.15
CA THR A 230 19.44 0.63 0.25
C THR A 230 18.78 1.93 0.71
N ILE A 231 18.50 2.05 2.00
CA ILE A 231 17.96 3.30 2.55
C ILE A 231 18.96 4.46 2.42
N ALA A 232 20.26 4.18 2.33
CA ALA A 232 21.27 5.19 1.99
C ALA A 232 21.11 5.71 0.55
N GLU A 233 20.90 4.83 -0.44
CA GLU A 233 20.59 5.22 -1.83
C GLU A 233 19.30 6.03 -1.93
N VAL A 234 18.26 5.67 -1.13
CA VAL A 234 17.02 6.47 -1.05
C VAL A 234 17.31 7.88 -0.54
N PHE A 235 18.12 7.98 0.52
CA PHE A 235 18.52 9.28 1.07
C PHE A 235 19.26 10.14 0.02
N ASP A 236 20.27 9.57 -0.61
CA ASP A 236 21.09 10.27 -1.62
C ASP A 236 20.24 10.73 -2.81
N THR A 237 19.31 9.87 -3.26
CA THR A 237 18.40 10.18 -4.38
C THR A 237 17.42 11.29 -4.02
N VAL A 238 16.88 11.30 -2.80
CA VAL A 238 16.00 12.39 -2.32
C VAL A 238 16.78 13.70 -2.20
N ALA A 239 18.01 13.66 -1.66
CA ALA A 239 18.88 14.82 -1.55
C ALA A 239 19.23 15.41 -2.93
N ALA A 240 19.59 14.56 -3.88
CA ALA A 240 19.86 14.96 -5.27
C ALA A 240 18.62 15.58 -5.93
N ALA A 241 17.43 15.00 -5.74
CA ALA A 241 16.19 15.54 -6.29
C ALA A 241 15.81 16.92 -5.69
N LEU A 242 16.23 17.18 -4.45
CA LEU A 242 16.08 18.49 -3.78
C LEU A 242 17.18 19.50 -4.15
N GLY A 243 18.24 19.10 -4.86
CA GLY A 243 19.42 19.92 -5.11
C GLY A 243 20.23 20.21 -3.84
N ILE A 244 20.12 19.36 -2.82
CA ILE A 244 20.82 19.50 -1.54
C ILE A 244 22.08 18.63 -1.57
N THR A 245 23.24 19.21 -1.28
CA THR A 245 24.46 18.44 -1.02
C THR A 245 24.39 17.87 0.40
N PRO A 246 24.25 16.54 0.57
CA PRO A 246 24.16 15.97 1.91
C PRO A 246 25.49 16.11 2.67
N PRO A 247 25.47 16.07 4.01
CA PRO A 247 26.68 16.02 4.80
C PRO A 247 27.51 14.80 4.39
N GLN A 248 28.86 14.88 4.51
CA GLN A 248 29.79 13.83 4.05
C GLN A 248 29.55 12.45 4.66
N HIS A 249 28.86 12.37 5.81
CA HIS A 249 28.54 11.12 6.47
C HIS A 249 27.14 11.15 7.08
N VAL A 250 26.26 10.27 6.57
CA VAL A 250 24.96 10.00 7.20
C VAL A 250 25.05 8.66 7.93
N PRO A 251 24.78 8.61 9.25
CA PRO A 251 24.90 7.37 10.03
C PRO A 251 23.99 6.28 9.46
N VAL A 252 24.54 5.08 9.32
CA VAL A 252 23.78 3.86 9.00
C VAL A 252 23.67 3.04 10.28
N VAL A 253 22.44 2.71 10.68
CA VAL A 253 22.14 1.96 11.91
C VAL A 253 21.54 0.60 11.55
N PRO A 254 21.75 -0.43 12.40
CA PRO A 254 21.11 -1.74 12.19
C PRO A 254 19.60 -1.63 12.14
N PRO A 255 18.90 -2.55 11.42
CA PRO A 255 17.45 -2.64 11.45
C PRO A 255 16.93 -2.96 12.84
N GLY A 256 15.70 -2.51 13.16
CA GLY A 256 14.99 -2.90 14.37
C GLY A 256 14.64 -4.40 14.40
N ALA A 257 14.24 -4.91 15.57
CA ALA A 257 13.93 -6.33 15.75
C ALA A 257 12.74 -6.80 14.90
N ASP A 258 11.81 -5.89 14.63
CA ASP A 258 10.60 -6.08 13.83
C ASP A 258 10.77 -5.64 12.36
N ASP A 259 11.97 -5.23 11.97
CA ASP A 259 12.28 -4.88 10.59
C ASP A 259 12.97 -6.05 9.85
N VAL A 260 12.81 -6.09 8.53
CA VAL A 260 13.39 -7.10 7.64
C VAL A 260 14.56 -6.48 6.88
N PRO A 261 15.77 -7.09 6.91
CA PRO A 261 16.96 -6.53 6.25
C PRO A 261 16.74 -6.24 4.75
N ALA A 262 16.11 -7.16 4.02
CA ALA A 262 15.84 -6.98 2.59
C ALA A 262 14.44 -7.46 2.22
N VAL A 263 13.67 -6.57 1.58
CA VAL A 263 12.35 -6.88 1.00
C VAL A 263 12.35 -6.41 -0.44
N VAL A 264 12.63 -7.33 -1.34
CA VAL A 264 12.58 -7.16 -2.80
C VAL A 264 11.79 -8.33 -3.35
N LEU A 265 10.70 -8.07 -4.06
CA LEU A 265 9.84 -9.13 -4.59
C LEU A 265 10.25 -9.50 -6.01
N ASP A 266 10.07 -10.77 -6.37
CA ASP A 266 10.23 -11.25 -7.74
C ASP A 266 8.92 -11.02 -8.52
N PRO A 267 8.89 -10.13 -9.54
CA PRO A 267 7.71 -9.84 -10.34
C PRO A 267 7.47 -10.83 -11.48
N SER A 268 8.34 -11.82 -11.70
CA SER A 268 8.35 -12.68 -12.92
C SER A 268 6.98 -13.28 -13.23
N ARG A 269 6.27 -13.82 -12.22
CA ARG A 269 4.91 -14.36 -12.41
C ARG A 269 3.92 -13.28 -12.86
N THR A 270 4.03 -12.07 -12.34
CA THR A 270 3.16 -10.94 -12.70
C THR A 270 3.41 -10.53 -14.15
N GLU A 271 4.67 -10.48 -14.56
CA GLU A 271 5.05 -10.21 -15.95
C GLU A 271 4.53 -11.29 -16.90
N GLU A 272 4.75 -12.56 -16.58
CA GLU A 272 4.36 -13.69 -17.40
C GLU A 272 2.83 -13.81 -17.56
N VAL A 273 2.09 -13.70 -16.45
CA VAL A 273 0.66 -14.02 -16.41
C VAL A 273 -0.22 -12.81 -16.76
N LEU A 274 0.16 -11.61 -16.29
CA LEU A 274 -0.62 -10.39 -16.51
C LEU A 274 -0.07 -9.53 -17.66
N GLY A 275 1.08 -9.85 -18.22
CA GLY A 275 1.74 -9.08 -19.28
C GLY A 275 2.15 -7.66 -18.82
N TRP A 276 2.31 -7.46 -17.51
CA TRP A 276 2.66 -6.18 -16.93
C TRP A 276 4.01 -6.22 -16.21
N ARG A 277 4.77 -5.16 -16.38
CA ARG A 277 5.99 -4.90 -15.60
C ARG A 277 6.13 -3.43 -15.28
N ALA A 278 6.80 -3.12 -14.18
CA ALA A 278 7.19 -1.75 -13.84
C ALA A 278 8.15 -1.19 -14.88
N ARG A 279 7.99 0.09 -15.23
CA ARG A 279 8.77 0.76 -16.28
C ARG A 279 9.53 1.97 -15.79
N LEU A 280 9.00 2.64 -14.73
CA LEU A 280 9.59 3.87 -14.24
C LEU A 280 10.76 3.55 -13.29
N GLY A 281 11.95 4.03 -13.65
CA GLY A 281 13.14 3.83 -12.84
C GLY A 281 13.08 4.57 -11.50
N PHE A 282 13.77 4.03 -10.49
CA PHE A 282 13.78 4.50 -9.12
C PHE A 282 14.03 6.00 -8.97
N SER A 283 15.11 6.53 -9.57
CA SER A 283 15.47 7.95 -9.46
C SER A 283 14.41 8.86 -10.10
N GLN A 284 13.77 8.43 -11.17
CA GLN A 284 12.70 9.20 -11.81
C GLN A 284 11.45 9.24 -10.94
N SER A 285 11.08 8.12 -10.31
CA SER A 285 9.96 8.03 -9.37
C SER A 285 10.19 8.96 -8.18
N ILE A 286 11.38 8.92 -7.56
CA ILE A 286 11.74 9.82 -6.46
C ILE A 286 11.67 11.30 -6.87
N ALA A 287 12.22 11.65 -8.03
CA ALA A 287 12.18 13.02 -8.52
C ALA A 287 10.74 13.54 -8.77
N ARG A 288 9.85 12.67 -9.30
CA ARG A 288 8.42 13.00 -9.46
C ARG A 288 7.75 13.23 -8.10
N MET A 289 8.05 12.39 -7.15
CA MET A 289 7.49 12.45 -5.81
C MET A 289 7.96 13.69 -5.05
N VAL A 290 9.24 14.05 -5.13
CA VAL A 290 9.79 15.28 -4.54
C VAL A 290 9.10 16.51 -5.13
N ARG A 291 8.95 16.59 -6.46
CA ARG A 291 8.20 17.69 -7.10
C ARG A 291 6.74 17.77 -6.62
N TRP A 292 6.08 16.62 -6.44
CA TRP A 292 4.73 16.60 -5.89
C TRP A 292 4.68 17.16 -4.45
N TYR A 293 5.65 16.79 -3.61
CA TYR A 293 5.74 17.32 -2.25
C TYR A 293 6.03 18.83 -2.23
N ASP A 294 6.86 19.34 -3.13
CA ASP A 294 7.13 20.79 -3.24
C ASP A 294 5.86 21.57 -3.58
N ALA A 295 4.97 21.01 -4.39
CA ALA A 295 3.72 21.63 -4.80
C ALA A 295 2.59 21.51 -3.77
N HIS A 296 2.52 20.39 -3.02
CA HIS A 296 1.35 20.04 -2.20
C HIS A 296 1.68 19.86 -0.70
N GLY A 297 2.96 19.85 -0.35
CA GLY A 297 3.42 19.53 1.00
C GLY A 297 3.34 18.04 1.33
N VAL A 298 3.78 17.69 2.54
CA VAL A 298 3.69 16.34 3.11
C VAL A 298 2.85 16.40 4.38
N SER A 299 1.80 15.58 4.44
CA SER A 299 0.97 15.41 5.64
C SER A 299 1.75 14.78 6.81
N ALA A 300 1.09 14.49 7.92
CA ALA A 300 1.69 13.78 9.05
C ALA A 300 2.28 12.43 8.57
N ILE A 301 3.55 12.19 8.92
CA ILE A 301 4.23 10.94 8.55
C ILE A 301 3.85 9.87 9.58
N HIS A 302 3.47 8.69 9.08
CA HIS A 302 3.16 7.50 9.88
C HIS A 302 4.27 6.46 9.75
N SER A 303 4.38 5.57 10.73
CA SER A 303 5.27 4.40 10.70
C SER A 303 4.54 3.18 11.23
N HIS A 304 4.76 2.04 10.59
CA HIS A 304 4.29 0.73 11.05
C HIS A 304 5.36 -0.03 11.85
N LEU A 305 6.54 0.58 12.02
CA LEU A 305 7.62 0.03 12.84
C LEU A 305 7.59 0.63 14.24
N GLN A 306 8.00 -0.16 15.21
CA GLN A 306 8.18 0.32 16.60
C GLN A 306 9.21 1.45 16.63
N PRO A 307 8.99 2.52 17.42
CA PRO A 307 10.01 3.53 17.64
C PRO A 307 11.26 2.85 18.20
N GLN A 308 12.42 3.04 17.56
CA GLN A 308 13.68 2.59 18.15
C GLN A 308 13.84 3.28 19.49
N ALA A 309 14.06 2.49 20.55
CA ALA A 309 14.40 3.04 21.87
C ALA A 309 15.61 3.96 21.68
N ALA A 310 15.46 5.23 22.05
CA ALA A 310 16.58 6.17 22.00
C ALA A 310 17.76 5.52 22.73
N ALA A 311 18.87 5.35 22.04
CA ALA A 311 20.09 4.89 22.66
C ALA A 311 20.36 5.84 23.83
N ARG A 312 20.26 5.35 25.07
CA ARG A 312 20.62 6.12 26.25
C ARG A 312 22.12 6.38 26.11
N SER A 313 22.45 7.63 25.81
CA SER A 313 23.82 8.16 25.81
C SER A 313 24.39 8.15 27.20
#